data_34c417ea8302c6c55ee44f71b107b8d4
#
_entry.id   34c417ea8302c6c55ee44f71b107b8d4
#
_cell.length_a   1.000
_cell.length_b   1.000
_cell.length_c   1.000
_cell.angle_alpha   90.00
_cell.angle_beta   90.00
_cell.angle_gamma   90.00
#
_symmetry.space_group_name_H-M   'P 1'
#
loop_
_entity.id
_entity.type
_entity.pdbx_description
1 polymer ?
#
loop_
_entity_poly.entity_id
_entity_poly.type
_entity_poly.pdbx_seq_one_letter_code
_entity_poly.pdbx_strand_id
1 'polypeptide(L)'
;MIEVTKDLPRSADGLAMDWMEVPFGPVFPGLPGGLKLTLTLDGDGVTEGQATSLVGMINESEEGKEIGAETFIERLASAMPLASVSYRLLACLAIERAAGLENDSATDQARAVALECERIASHLGWLAQTGRQLGFAWLTDRAATLQLEIRRASGKRLVELTPALQALAARLGRTPLLKSRLKGIGILPSGTAGLSGPVARAADDAGDAWARLWQRLDEIITSLDYIKATGELGLPVLRNIGRGSGTGEATVETPRGEAQLSLILEHGQVKSYRLDTACSHHIGLVAKLVEGRELGDALVAVGSLDLSPWEVIS
;
A
#
# COMPACT_ATOMS: atom_id res chain seq x y z
N MET A 1 45.90 5.17 -19.24
CA MET A 1 45.09 5.05 -18.02
C MET A 1 44.50 6.40 -17.55
N ILE A 2 44.87 7.53 -18.10
CA ILE A 2 44.39 8.89 -17.69
C ILE A 2 43.12 9.33 -18.45
N GLU A 3 42.79 8.69 -19.57
CA GLU A 3 41.69 9.12 -20.43
C GLU A 3 40.30 8.59 -20.00
N VAL A 4 40.25 7.49 -19.25
CA VAL A 4 39.00 6.82 -18.82
C VAL A 4 38.32 7.54 -17.63
N THR A 5 39.07 8.34 -16.88
CA THR A 5 38.58 9.03 -15.67
C THR A 5 38.33 10.52 -15.85
N LYS A 6 38.45 11.05 -17.08
CA LYS A 6 38.41 12.48 -17.35
C LYS A 6 37.00 13.08 -17.20
N ASP A 7 35.97 12.28 -17.41
CA ASP A 7 34.57 12.67 -17.38
C ASP A 7 33.82 12.12 -16.14
N LEU A 8 34.54 11.53 -15.17
CA LEU A 8 33.90 11.04 -13.94
C LEU A 8 33.57 12.21 -13.00
N PRO A 9 32.41 12.17 -12.34
CA PRO A 9 32.09 13.14 -11.31
C PRO A 9 33.15 13.14 -10.21
N ARG A 10 33.38 14.28 -9.58
CA ARG A 10 34.36 14.43 -8.52
C ARG A 10 33.67 14.73 -7.21
N SER A 11 34.09 14.06 -6.15
CA SER A 11 33.71 14.37 -4.79
C SER A 11 34.18 15.77 -4.35
N ALA A 12 33.70 16.25 -3.21
CA ALA A 12 34.06 17.57 -2.67
C ALA A 12 35.57 17.73 -2.41
N ASP A 13 36.31 16.64 -2.21
CA ASP A 13 37.78 16.58 -2.06
C ASP A 13 38.52 16.44 -3.39
N GLY A 14 37.82 16.45 -4.53
CA GLY A 14 38.39 16.41 -5.88
C GLY A 14 38.78 15.03 -6.40
N LEU A 15 38.48 13.96 -5.68
CA LEU A 15 38.70 12.58 -6.14
C LEU A 15 37.69 12.22 -7.23
N ALA A 16 38.14 11.50 -8.28
CA ALA A 16 37.26 10.93 -9.27
C ALA A 16 36.48 9.79 -8.63
N MET A 17 35.14 9.88 -8.65
CA MET A 17 34.24 8.89 -8.10
C MET A 17 33.54 8.15 -9.23
N ASP A 18 33.56 6.80 -9.16
CA ASP A 18 32.72 5.98 -10.01
C ASP A 18 31.32 5.91 -9.34
N TRP A 19 30.34 6.52 -9.97
CA TRP A 19 28.95 6.30 -9.56
C TRP A 19 28.57 4.84 -9.79
N MET A 20 27.99 4.24 -8.78
CA MET A 20 27.63 2.82 -8.82
C MET A 20 26.11 2.68 -8.83
N GLU A 21 25.59 2.05 -9.87
CA GLU A 21 24.19 1.65 -9.90
C GLU A 21 24.02 0.33 -9.15
N VAL A 22 23.18 0.35 -8.10
CA VAL A 22 22.94 -0.80 -7.22
C VAL A 22 21.46 -1.16 -7.23
N PRO A 23 21.08 -2.37 -7.69
CA PRO A 23 19.72 -2.85 -7.61
C PRO A 23 19.43 -3.48 -6.24
N PHE A 24 18.27 -3.14 -5.66
CA PHE A 24 17.69 -3.77 -4.47
C PHE A 24 16.38 -4.46 -4.86
N GLY A 25 16.22 -5.69 -4.47
CA GLY A 25 15.04 -6.49 -4.83
C GLY A 25 15.30 -7.43 -6.01
N PRO A 26 14.30 -8.20 -6.47
CA PRO A 26 12.89 -8.21 -6.03
C PRO A 26 12.63 -8.82 -4.65
N VAL A 27 13.62 -9.37 -3.99
CA VAL A 27 13.54 -9.91 -2.63
C VAL A 27 14.65 -9.25 -1.80
N PHE A 28 14.27 -8.24 -1.03
CA PHE A 28 15.19 -7.51 -0.15
C PHE A 28 14.54 -7.28 1.22
N PRO A 29 15.26 -7.51 2.34
CA PRO A 29 14.72 -7.31 3.68
C PRO A 29 14.22 -5.87 3.88
N GLY A 30 12.96 -5.73 4.31
CA GLY A 30 12.35 -4.42 4.55
C GLY A 30 11.70 -3.75 3.34
N LEU A 31 11.87 -4.29 2.13
CA LEU A 31 11.10 -3.90 0.95
C LEU A 31 10.06 -4.98 0.60
N PRO A 32 8.93 -4.61 -0.01
CA PRO A 32 7.95 -5.59 -0.45
C PRO A 32 8.52 -6.46 -1.59
N GLY A 33 8.22 -7.76 -1.55
CA GLY A 33 8.60 -8.68 -2.62
C GLY A 33 7.98 -8.26 -3.95
N GLY A 34 8.76 -8.31 -5.04
CA GLY A 34 8.34 -7.87 -6.37
C GLY A 34 8.65 -6.40 -6.69
N LEU A 35 9.14 -5.62 -5.72
CA LEU A 35 9.67 -4.27 -5.96
C LEU A 35 11.15 -4.36 -6.36
N LYS A 36 11.51 -3.73 -7.48
CA LYS A 36 12.89 -3.45 -7.86
C LYS A 36 13.16 -1.98 -7.60
N LEU A 37 14.12 -1.69 -6.72
CA LEU A 37 14.63 -0.36 -6.45
C LEU A 37 16.04 -0.28 -7.02
N THR A 38 16.31 0.65 -7.92
CA THR A 38 17.64 0.91 -8.47
C THR A 38 18.12 2.26 -7.95
N LEU A 39 19.27 2.27 -7.28
CA LEU A 39 19.87 3.49 -6.72
C LEU A 39 21.23 3.71 -7.35
N THR A 40 21.52 4.95 -7.74
CA THR A 40 22.86 5.38 -8.12
C THR A 40 23.53 6.00 -6.89
N LEU A 41 24.68 5.43 -6.51
CA LEU A 41 25.39 5.78 -5.30
C LEU A 41 26.66 6.56 -5.62
N ASP A 42 26.91 7.60 -4.84
CA ASP A 42 28.17 8.31 -4.70
C ASP A 42 28.67 8.07 -3.25
N GLY A 43 29.54 7.10 -3.09
CA GLY A 43 29.88 6.55 -1.77
C GLY A 43 28.66 5.92 -1.10
N ASP A 44 28.22 6.44 0.04
CA ASP A 44 27.01 6.06 0.77
C ASP A 44 25.80 6.97 0.48
N GLY A 45 26.01 8.02 -0.30
CA GLY A 45 24.96 8.95 -0.73
C GLY A 45 24.24 8.47 -1.99
N VAL A 46 22.92 8.65 -2.02
CA VAL A 46 22.09 8.35 -3.19
C VAL A 46 21.97 9.61 -4.05
N THR A 47 22.45 9.55 -5.29
CA THR A 47 22.34 10.66 -6.26
C THR A 47 21.06 10.56 -7.07
N GLU A 48 20.66 9.34 -7.43
CA GLU A 48 19.44 9.07 -8.17
C GLU A 48 18.78 7.77 -7.69
N GLY A 49 17.48 7.66 -7.86
CA GLY A 49 16.78 6.42 -7.54
C GLY A 49 15.51 6.24 -8.35
N GLN A 50 15.22 4.99 -8.67
CA GLN A 50 14.03 4.59 -9.39
C GLN A 50 13.45 3.32 -8.79
N ALA A 51 12.12 3.25 -8.67
CA ALA A 51 11.41 2.05 -8.30
C ALA A 51 10.53 1.56 -9.44
N THR A 52 10.50 0.25 -9.63
CA THR A 52 9.64 -0.42 -10.62
C THR A 52 8.99 -1.65 -10.01
N SER A 53 7.77 -1.96 -10.44
CA SER A 53 7.14 -3.24 -10.11
C SER A 53 7.51 -4.31 -11.13
N LEU A 54 7.82 -5.51 -10.64
CA LEU A 54 8.05 -6.70 -11.48
C LEU A 54 6.82 -7.62 -11.53
N VAL A 55 5.75 -7.27 -10.80
CA VAL A 55 4.54 -8.09 -10.62
C VAL A 55 3.25 -7.27 -10.78
N GLY A 56 3.37 -6.01 -11.19
CA GLY A 56 2.24 -5.12 -11.42
C GLY A 56 1.35 -5.59 -12.56
N MET A 57 0.13 -5.09 -12.59
CA MET A 57 -0.80 -5.36 -13.68
C MET A 57 -0.57 -4.40 -14.85
N ILE A 58 -0.82 -4.90 -16.06
CA ILE A 58 -0.96 -4.07 -17.23
C ILE A 58 -2.45 -3.71 -17.35
N ASN A 59 -2.75 -2.44 -17.53
CA ASN A 59 -4.14 -1.93 -17.64
C ASN A 59 -4.72 -2.19 -19.04
N GLU A 60 -4.40 -3.34 -19.62
CA GLU A 60 -4.96 -3.76 -20.89
C GLU A 60 -6.19 -4.65 -20.63
N SER A 61 -7.37 -4.10 -20.89
CA SER A 61 -8.47 -4.95 -21.32
C SER A 61 -7.99 -5.66 -22.60
N GLU A 62 -7.77 -6.97 -22.55
CA GLU A 62 -7.56 -7.75 -23.77
C GLU A 62 -8.75 -7.45 -24.70
N GLU A 63 -8.51 -6.64 -25.74
CA GLU A 63 -9.55 -6.24 -26.69
C GLU A 63 -10.29 -7.49 -27.18
N GLY A 64 -11.60 -7.53 -26.92
CA GLY A 64 -12.49 -8.58 -27.38
C GLY A 64 -12.74 -9.75 -26.43
N LYS A 65 -12.14 -9.84 -25.24
CA LYS A 65 -12.49 -10.86 -24.26
C LYS A 65 -13.49 -10.34 -23.21
N GLU A 66 -14.72 -10.80 -23.36
CA GLU A 66 -15.76 -10.61 -22.33
C GLU A 66 -15.48 -11.50 -21.13
N ILE A 67 -15.53 -10.93 -19.94
CA ILE A 67 -15.29 -11.66 -18.68
C ILE A 67 -16.56 -11.61 -17.85
N GLY A 68 -17.08 -12.76 -17.43
CA GLY A 68 -18.20 -12.81 -16.51
C GLY A 68 -17.90 -12.06 -15.21
N ALA A 69 -18.90 -11.33 -14.69
CA ALA A 69 -18.75 -10.42 -13.54
C ALA A 69 -18.10 -11.10 -12.33
N GLU A 70 -18.51 -12.30 -11.96
CA GLU A 70 -17.94 -13.06 -10.84
C GLU A 70 -16.46 -13.42 -11.10
N THR A 71 -16.16 -13.87 -12.31
CA THR A 71 -14.78 -14.20 -12.73
C THR A 71 -13.88 -12.97 -12.69
N PHE A 72 -14.39 -11.82 -13.11
CA PHE A 72 -13.66 -10.54 -13.04
C PHE A 72 -13.32 -10.18 -11.59
N ILE A 73 -14.29 -10.28 -10.66
CA ILE A 73 -14.08 -10.01 -9.23
C ILE A 73 -12.98 -10.92 -8.67
N GLU A 74 -13.03 -12.22 -8.95
CA GLU A 74 -12.03 -13.17 -8.46
C GLU A 74 -10.63 -12.90 -9.06
N ARG A 75 -10.57 -12.56 -10.34
CA ARG A 75 -9.29 -12.20 -11.00
C ARG A 75 -8.69 -10.94 -10.37
N LEU A 76 -9.49 -9.88 -10.19
CA LEU A 76 -9.00 -8.63 -9.62
C LEU A 76 -8.55 -8.82 -8.15
N ALA A 77 -9.35 -9.51 -7.33
CA ALA A 77 -9.01 -9.79 -5.95
C ALA A 77 -7.73 -10.66 -5.81
N SER A 78 -7.55 -11.64 -6.71
CA SER A 78 -6.37 -12.51 -6.72
C SER A 78 -5.12 -11.82 -7.22
N ALA A 79 -5.27 -10.86 -8.15
CA ALA A 79 -4.16 -10.06 -8.65
C ALA A 79 -3.61 -9.09 -7.60
N MET A 80 -4.39 -8.77 -6.56
CA MET A 80 -4.06 -7.83 -5.48
C MET A 80 -3.94 -8.54 -4.12
N PRO A 81 -2.97 -9.44 -3.91
CA PRO A 81 -2.94 -10.36 -2.76
C PRO A 81 -2.77 -9.66 -1.41
N LEU A 82 -2.27 -8.42 -1.37
CA LEU A 82 -2.09 -7.65 -0.15
C LEU A 82 -3.30 -6.79 0.22
N ALA A 83 -4.31 -6.70 -0.66
CA ALA A 83 -5.53 -5.92 -0.47
C ALA A 83 -6.75 -6.57 -1.15
N SER A 84 -6.84 -7.90 -1.11
CA SER A 84 -7.81 -8.69 -1.88
C SER A 84 -9.27 -8.37 -1.54
N VAL A 85 -9.58 -8.01 -0.28
CA VAL A 85 -10.93 -7.62 0.15
C VAL A 85 -11.29 -6.25 -0.42
N SER A 86 -10.36 -5.29 -0.39
CA SER A 86 -10.53 -3.96 -0.97
C SER A 86 -10.88 -4.03 -2.46
N TYR A 87 -10.11 -4.80 -3.23
CA TYR A 87 -10.32 -4.90 -4.69
C TYR A 87 -11.52 -5.76 -5.06
N ARG A 88 -11.86 -6.75 -4.23
CA ARG A 88 -13.13 -7.47 -4.34
C ARG A 88 -14.32 -6.53 -4.13
N LEU A 89 -14.27 -5.70 -3.08
CA LEU A 89 -15.30 -4.70 -2.80
C LEU A 89 -15.42 -3.68 -3.95
N LEU A 90 -14.29 -3.15 -4.41
CA LEU A 90 -14.22 -2.21 -5.51
C LEU A 90 -14.90 -2.74 -6.77
N ALA A 91 -14.59 -4.00 -7.14
CA ALA A 91 -15.21 -4.66 -8.30
C ALA A 91 -16.71 -4.90 -8.09
N CYS A 92 -17.14 -5.37 -6.92
CA CYS A 92 -18.56 -5.54 -6.61
C CYS A 92 -19.33 -4.22 -6.77
N LEU A 93 -18.82 -3.14 -6.18
CA LEU A 93 -19.48 -1.82 -6.23
C LEU A 93 -19.56 -1.27 -7.66
N ALA A 94 -18.49 -1.37 -8.44
CA ALA A 94 -18.48 -0.89 -9.82
C ALA A 94 -19.47 -1.68 -10.70
N ILE A 95 -19.49 -3.01 -10.58
CA ILE A 95 -20.40 -3.88 -11.33
C ILE A 95 -21.87 -3.64 -10.90
N GLU A 96 -22.15 -3.53 -9.61
CA GLU A 96 -23.48 -3.28 -9.07
C GLU A 96 -24.02 -1.94 -9.56
N ARG A 97 -23.19 -0.89 -9.59
CA ARG A 97 -23.57 0.43 -10.16
C ARG A 97 -23.81 0.35 -11.67
N ALA A 98 -22.96 -0.39 -12.42
CA ALA A 98 -23.16 -0.60 -13.85
C ALA A 98 -24.49 -1.34 -14.16
N ALA A 99 -24.90 -2.23 -13.27
CA ALA A 99 -26.17 -2.94 -13.36
C ALA A 99 -27.37 -2.12 -12.86
N GLY A 100 -27.17 -0.90 -12.36
CA GLY A 100 -28.23 -0.02 -11.86
C GLY A 100 -28.80 -0.43 -10.51
N LEU A 101 -28.04 -1.17 -9.68
CA LEU A 101 -28.46 -1.55 -8.34
C LEU A 101 -28.28 -0.37 -7.38
N GLU A 102 -29.32 -0.11 -6.56
CA GLU A 102 -29.24 0.85 -5.46
C GLU A 102 -28.38 0.30 -4.29
N ASN A 103 -27.87 1.21 -3.47
CA ASN A 103 -27.12 0.86 -2.28
C ASN A 103 -27.99 0.08 -1.27
N ASP A 104 -27.40 -0.91 -0.62
CA ASP A 104 -28.01 -1.66 0.47
C ASP A 104 -27.20 -1.43 1.75
N SER A 105 -27.74 -0.61 2.63
CA SER A 105 -27.06 -0.14 3.85
C SER A 105 -26.56 -1.30 4.74
N ALA A 106 -27.30 -2.40 4.87
CA ALA A 106 -26.87 -3.53 5.70
C ALA A 106 -25.70 -4.29 5.08
N THR A 107 -25.79 -4.56 3.78
CA THR A 107 -24.72 -5.20 3.01
C THR A 107 -23.46 -4.32 3.00
N ASP A 108 -23.62 -3.01 2.80
CA ASP A 108 -22.50 -2.07 2.74
C ASP A 108 -21.78 -1.94 4.08
N GLN A 109 -22.53 -1.95 5.20
CA GLN A 109 -21.95 -1.96 6.55
C GLN A 109 -21.13 -3.22 6.81
N ALA A 110 -21.65 -4.40 6.47
CA ALA A 110 -20.94 -5.67 6.65
C ALA A 110 -19.66 -5.74 5.80
N ARG A 111 -19.72 -5.25 4.55
CA ARG A 111 -18.56 -5.12 3.64
C ARG A 111 -17.51 -4.14 4.19
N ALA A 112 -17.94 -3.02 4.79
CA ALA A 112 -17.06 -2.05 5.41
C ALA A 112 -16.30 -2.65 6.60
N VAL A 113 -16.94 -3.49 7.43
CA VAL A 113 -16.24 -4.20 8.51
C VAL A 113 -15.14 -5.11 7.96
N ALA A 114 -15.38 -5.82 6.85
CA ALA A 114 -14.36 -6.64 6.21
C ALA A 114 -13.17 -5.81 5.70
N LEU A 115 -13.45 -4.64 5.12
CA LEU A 115 -12.44 -3.70 4.66
C LEU A 115 -11.58 -3.19 5.82
N GLU A 116 -12.19 -2.82 6.96
CA GLU A 116 -11.47 -2.36 8.14
C GLU A 116 -10.62 -3.48 8.78
N CYS A 117 -11.08 -4.74 8.75
CA CYS A 117 -10.26 -5.88 9.16
C CYS A 117 -9.01 -6.04 8.27
N GLU A 118 -9.17 -5.88 6.95
CA GLU A 118 -8.04 -5.91 6.02
C GLU A 118 -7.08 -4.74 6.27
N ARG A 119 -7.58 -3.53 6.54
CA ARG A 119 -6.79 -2.34 6.88
C ARG A 119 -5.90 -2.61 8.09
N ILE A 120 -6.47 -3.11 9.20
CA ILE A 120 -5.71 -3.48 10.40
C ILE A 120 -4.65 -4.52 10.07
N ALA A 121 -5.00 -5.59 9.36
CA ALA A 121 -4.07 -6.64 8.99
C ALA A 121 -2.94 -6.15 8.08
N SER A 122 -3.23 -5.25 7.14
CA SER A 122 -2.25 -4.63 6.24
C SER A 122 -1.25 -3.77 7.00
N HIS A 123 -1.73 -2.89 7.87
CA HIS A 123 -0.87 -2.03 8.67
C HIS A 123 0.02 -2.81 9.65
N LEU A 124 -0.50 -3.90 10.24
CA LEU A 124 0.30 -4.80 11.06
C LEU A 124 1.38 -5.52 10.23
N GLY A 125 1.07 -5.92 9.01
CA GLY A 125 2.04 -6.49 8.07
C GLY A 125 3.17 -5.51 7.75
N TRP A 126 2.81 -4.26 7.48
CA TRP A 126 3.79 -3.19 7.27
C TRP A 126 4.63 -2.92 8.51
N LEU A 127 4.04 -2.91 9.72
CA LEU A 127 4.79 -2.76 10.98
C LEU A 127 5.79 -3.92 11.18
N ALA A 128 5.40 -5.15 10.84
CA ALA A 128 6.31 -6.30 10.93
C ALA A 128 7.49 -6.14 9.95
N GLN A 129 7.23 -5.66 8.75
CA GLN A 129 8.27 -5.39 7.74
C GLN A 129 9.18 -4.24 8.17
N THR A 130 8.63 -3.15 8.70
CA THR A 130 9.39 -2.03 9.27
C THR A 130 10.27 -2.48 10.42
N GLY A 131 9.75 -3.33 11.31
CA GLY A 131 10.53 -3.95 12.39
C GLY A 131 11.73 -4.73 11.87
N ARG A 132 11.55 -5.50 10.80
CA ARG A 132 12.63 -6.26 10.13
C ARG A 132 13.67 -5.32 9.51
N GLN A 133 13.22 -4.29 8.80
CA GLN A 133 14.09 -3.30 8.16
C GLN A 133 14.97 -2.55 9.16
N LEU A 134 14.42 -2.20 10.30
CA LEU A 134 15.09 -1.40 11.33
C LEU A 134 15.79 -2.25 12.41
N GLY A 135 15.72 -3.59 12.32
CA GLY A 135 16.33 -4.50 13.28
C GLY A 135 15.58 -4.65 14.61
N PHE A 136 14.30 -4.29 14.67
CA PHE A 136 13.44 -4.46 15.87
C PHE A 136 12.70 -5.80 15.82
N ALA A 137 13.39 -6.91 16.13
CA ALA A 137 12.81 -8.27 16.10
C ALA A 137 11.49 -8.38 16.89
N TRP A 138 11.42 -7.74 18.09
CA TRP A 138 10.20 -7.74 18.90
C TRP A 138 8.98 -7.13 18.17
N LEU A 139 9.22 -6.09 17.33
CA LEU A 139 8.17 -5.45 16.54
C LEU A 139 7.73 -6.37 15.40
N THR A 140 8.72 -6.96 14.70
CA THR A 140 8.46 -7.94 13.65
C THR A 140 7.57 -9.06 14.15
N ASP A 141 7.97 -9.73 15.24
CA ASP A 141 7.26 -10.90 15.77
C ASP A 141 5.87 -10.55 16.31
N ARG A 142 5.78 -9.45 17.07
CA ARG A 142 4.51 -9.03 17.67
C ARG A 142 3.50 -8.59 16.61
N ALA A 143 3.92 -7.77 15.64
CA ALA A 143 3.04 -7.30 14.58
C ALA A 143 2.61 -8.45 13.66
N ALA A 144 3.51 -9.36 13.28
CA ALA A 144 3.17 -10.53 12.48
C ALA A 144 2.19 -11.47 13.21
N THR A 145 2.38 -11.70 14.52
CA THR A 145 1.45 -12.50 15.33
C THR A 145 0.05 -11.87 15.33
N LEU A 146 -0.04 -10.58 15.63
CA LEU A 146 -1.32 -9.86 15.64
C LEU A 146 -1.97 -9.83 14.24
N GLN A 147 -1.20 -9.68 13.17
CA GLN A 147 -1.70 -9.77 11.81
C GLN A 147 -2.41 -11.10 11.53
N LEU A 148 -1.78 -12.22 11.93
CA LEU A 148 -2.38 -13.54 11.76
C LEU A 148 -3.62 -13.73 12.63
N GLU A 149 -3.61 -13.21 13.86
CA GLU A 149 -4.77 -13.24 14.74
C GLU A 149 -5.96 -12.45 14.14
N ILE A 150 -5.73 -11.25 13.63
CA ILE A 150 -6.76 -10.42 12.95
C ILE A 150 -7.33 -11.15 11.72
N ARG A 151 -6.46 -11.72 10.86
CA ARG A 151 -6.89 -12.44 9.65
C ARG A 151 -7.75 -13.68 9.95
N ARG A 152 -7.61 -14.28 11.14
CA ARG A 152 -8.36 -15.48 11.57
C ARG A 152 -9.54 -15.15 12.47
N ALA A 153 -9.60 -13.91 12.96
CA ALA A 153 -10.62 -13.51 13.91
C ALA A 153 -11.94 -13.18 13.19
N SER A 154 -13.03 -13.41 13.88
CA SER A 154 -14.37 -12.98 13.49
C SER A 154 -15.10 -12.43 14.71
N GLY A 155 -16.03 -11.47 14.48
CA GLY A 155 -16.94 -10.95 15.49
C GLY A 155 -16.24 -10.58 16.81
N LYS A 156 -16.64 -11.24 17.92
CA LYS A 156 -16.12 -10.94 19.27
C LYS A 156 -14.60 -11.03 19.40
N ARG A 157 -13.97 -11.96 18.67
CA ARG A 157 -12.51 -12.15 18.77
C ARG A 157 -11.73 -10.91 18.29
N LEU A 158 -12.22 -10.19 17.28
CA LEU A 158 -11.61 -8.94 16.84
C LEU A 158 -11.58 -7.89 17.96
N VAL A 159 -12.68 -7.76 18.69
CA VAL A 159 -12.80 -6.83 19.81
C VAL A 159 -11.87 -7.21 20.98
N GLU A 160 -11.69 -8.50 21.24
CA GLU A 160 -10.78 -9.03 22.28
C GLU A 160 -9.31 -8.70 22.00
N LEU A 161 -8.92 -8.43 20.74
CA LEU A 161 -7.55 -8.05 20.38
C LEU A 161 -7.22 -6.57 20.68
N THR A 162 -8.22 -5.76 20.99
CA THR A 162 -8.03 -4.32 21.27
C THR A 162 -6.93 -4.00 22.29
N PRO A 163 -6.89 -4.64 23.47
CA PRO A 163 -5.85 -4.33 24.47
C PRO A 163 -4.45 -4.65 23.96
N ALA A 164 -4.31 -5.70 23.12
CA ALA A 164 -3.04 -6.10 22.55
C ALA A 164 -2.52 -5.10 21.51
N LEU A 165 -3.42 -4.54 20.69
CA LEU A 165 -3.11 -3.51 19.70
C LEU A 165 -2.77 -2.16 20.36
N GLN A 166 -3.52 -1.78 21.38
CA GLN A 166 -3.22 -0.59 22.19
C GLN A 166 -1.87 -0.72 22.92
N ALA A 167 -1.55 -1.89 23.46
CA ALA A 167 -0.26 -2.15 24.08
C ALA A 167 0.90 -2.06 23.07
N LEU A 168 0.71 -2.52 21.83
CA LEU A 168 1.67 -2.36 20.74
C LEU A 168 1.92 -0.88 20.44
N ALA A 169 0.87 -0.09 20.24
CA ALA A 169 0.97 1.34 19.96
C ALA A 169 1.68 2.08 21.12
N ALA A 170 1.30 1.79 22.36
CA ALA A 170 1.94 2.38 23.56
C ALA A 170 3.43 2.01 23.67
N ARG A 171 3.81 0.79 23.30
CA ARG A 171 5.23 0.37 23.28
C ARG A 171 6.02 1.09 22.21
N LEU A 172 5.46 1.24 21.00
CA LEU A 172 6.09 1.97 19.89
C LEU A 172 6.40 3.42 20.28
N GLY A 173 5.44 4.11 20.90
CA GLY A 173 5.62 5.49 21.39
C GLY A 173 6.72 5.65 22.43
N ARG A 174 7.03 4.58 23.18
CA ARG A 174 8.08 4.55 24.23
C ARG A 174 9.41 3.99 23.74
N THR A 175 9.59 3.80 22.43
CA THR A 175 10.82 3.25 21.84
C THR A 175 11.65 4.38 21.19
N PRO A 176 12.59 5.03 21.93
CA PRO A 176 13.29 6.22 21.44
C PRO A 176 14.11 5.97 20.17
N LEU A 177 14.78 4.82 20.08
CA LEU A 177 15.57 4.45 18.91
C LEU A 177 14.72 4.32 17.65
N LEU A 178 13.49 3.83 17.76
CA LEU A 178 12.57 3.75 16.63
C LEU A 178 12.24 5.15 16.10
N LYS A 179 11.92 6.07 17.02
CA LYS A 179 11.64 7.47 16.65
C LYS A 179 12.84 8.13 15.95
N SER A 180 14.05 7.97 16.48
CA SER A 180 15.25 8.58 15.88
C SER A 180 15.59 8.02 14.50
N ARG A 181 15.17 6.79 14.18
CA ARG A 181 15.36 6.17 12.87
C ARG A 181 14.31 6.56 11.82
N LEU A 182 13.21 7.18 12.22
CA LEU A 182 12.10 7.50 11.33
C LEU A 182 11.84 9.01 11.23
N LYS A 183 12.14 9.77 12.28
CA LYS A 183 11.85 11.21 12.32
C LYS A 183 12.75 11.98 11.37
N GLY A 184 12.14 12.80 10.52
CA GLY A 184 12.85 13.59 9.51
C GLY A 184 13.25 12.82 8.26
N ILE A 185 12.96 11.51 8.18
CA ILE A 185 13.28 10.67 7.02
C ILE A 185 12.13 10.68 6.02
N GLY A 186 12.45 10.89 4.75
CA GLY A 186 11.49 10.79 3.64
C GLY A 186 10.33 11.77 3.75
N ILE A 187 10.59 13.05 4.00
CA ILE A 187 9.57 14.08 4.14
C ILE A 187 8.86 14.30 2.79
N LEU A 188 7.54 14.20 2.82
CA LEU A 188 6.63 14.59 1.73
C LEU A 188 5.75 15.74 2.23
N PRO A 189 5.88 16.94 1.66
CA PRO A 189 5.06 18.08 2.04
C PRO A 189 3.59 17.86 1.68
N SER A 190 2.69 18.46 2.47
CA SER A 190 1.28 18.59 2.11
C SER A 190 1.13 19.24 0.74
N GLY A 191 0.17 18.75 -0.04
CA GLY A 191 -0.05 19.20 -1.42
C GLY A 191 0.89 18.57 -2.48
N THR A 192 1.76 17.63 -2.10
CA THR A 192 2.48 16.82 -3.09
C THR A 192 1.47 16.05 -3.94
N ALA A 193 1.56 16.17 -5.26
CA ALA A 193 0.64 15.49 -6.17
C ALA A 193 0.74 13.96 -6.06
N GLY A 194 -0.39 13.28 -6.20
CA GLY A 194 -0.49 11.82 -6.18
C GLY A 194 -0.50 11.21 -4.78
N LEU A 195 -0.53 12.01 -3.70
CA LEU A 195 -0.70 11.48 -2.35
C LEU A 195 -2.14 11.05 -2.10
N SER A 196 -2.32 9.89 -1.48
CA SER A 196 -3.61 9.45 -0.94
C SER A 196 -3.42 8.55 0.29
N GLY A 197 -4.51 8.29 1.01
CA GLY A 197 -4.52 7.42 2.19
C GLY A 197 -3.59 7.86 3.32
N PRO A 198 -2.95 6.90 4.01
CA PRO A 198 -2.08 7.18 5.15
C PRO A 198 -0.92 8.12 4.83
N VAL A 199 -0.41 8.06 3.58
CA VAL A 199 0.71 8.90 3.15
C VAL A 199 0.28 10.36 3.03
N ALA A 200 -0.91 10.62 2.48
CA ALA A 200 -1.49 11.96 2.38
C ALA A 200 -1.77 12.55 3.77
N ARG A 201 -2.46 11.80 4.63
CA ARG A 201 -2.78 12.25 6.00
C ARG A 201 -1.54 12.54 6.85
N ALA A 202 -0.49 11.74 6.69
CA ALA A 202 0.79 11.98 7.37
C ALA A 202 1.49 13.26 6.87
N ALA A 203 1.25 13.67 5.61
CA ALA A 203 1.80 14.89 5.04
C ALA A 203 1.20 16.18 5.66
N ASP A 204 -0.01 16.10 6.22
CA ASP A 204 -0.65 17.20 6.94
C ASP A 204 0.00 17.46 8.32
N ASP A 205 0.79 16.52 8.83
CA ASP A 205 1.66 16.67 10.01
C ASP A 205 3.11 16.94 9.56
N ALA A 206 4.05 16.11 9.96
CA ALA A 206 5.47 16.26 9.61
C ALA A 206 5.83 15.69 8.23
N GLY A 207 4.97 14.87 7.63
CA GLY A 207 5.16 14.23 6.32
C GLY A 207 6.31 13.24 6.25
N ASP A 208 6.92 12.87 7.38
CA ASP A 208 8.06 11.97 7.48
C ASP A 208 7.65 10.51 7.76
N ALA A 209 8.61 9.61 7.79
CA ALA A 209 8.35 8.19 8.07
C ALA A 209 7.76 7.95 9.46
N TRP A 210 8.06 8.83 10.45
CA TRP A 210 7.48 8.77 11.78
C TRP A 210 6.00 9.16 11.77
N ALA A 211 5.64 10.23 11.07
CA ALA A 211 4.24 10.63 10.89
C ALA A 211 3.44 9.53 10.19
N ARG A 212 4.01 8.90 9.13
CA ARG A 212 3.37 7.76 8.45
C ARG A 212 3.17 6.54 9.33
N LEU A 213 4.09 6.29 10.27
CA LEU A 213 3.93 5.22 11.26
C LEU A 213 2.76 5.52 12.20
N TRP A 214 2.69 6.73 12.74
CA TRP A 214 1.61 7.13 13.65
C TRP A 214 0.26 7.15 12.95
N GLN A 215 0.19 7.63 11.74
CA GLN A 215 -1.04 7.60 10.95
C GLN A 215 -1.61 6.19 10.81
N ARG A 216 -0.77 5.20 10.54
CA ARG A 216 -1.22 3.79 10.44
C ARG A 216 -1.63 3.20 11.79
N LEU A 217 -0.99 3.61 12.87
CA LEU A 217 -1.42 3.20 14.22
C LEU A 217 -2.79 3.79 14.58
N ASP A 218 -3.02 5.05 14.22
CA ASP A 218 -4.30 5.72 14.42
C ASP A 218 -5.40 5.05 13.60
N GLU A 219 -5.14 4.73 12.35
CA GLU A 219 -6.07 3.97 11.50
C GLU A 219 -6.39 2.58 12.07
N ILE A 220 -5.43 1.85 12.65
CA ILE A 220 -5.70 0.58 13.34
C ILE A 220 -6.72 0.77 14.46
N ILE A 221 -6.56 1.82 15.27
CA ILE A 221 -7.47 2.08 16.42
C ILE A 221 -8.84 2.53 15.92
N THR A 222 -8.89 3.43 14.96
CA THR A 222 -10.14 3.92 14.35
C THR A 222 -10.94 2.77 13.69
N SER A 223 -10.25 1.90 12.95
CA SER A 223 -10.86 0.70 12.35
C SER A 223 -11.43 -0.26 13.40
N LEU A 224 -10.72 -0.46 14.52
CA LEU A 224 -11.24 -1.26 15.64
C LEU A 224 -12.51 -0.66 16.25
N ASP A 225 -12.55 0.65 16.43
CA ASP A 225 -13.71 1.32 17.01
C ASP A 225 -14.90 1.26 16.04
N TYR A 226 -14.67 1.36 14.74
CA TYR A 226 -15.69 1.14 13.71
C TYR A 226 -16.23 -0.30 13.76
N ILE A 227 -15.37 -1.32 13.81
CA ILE A 227 -15.76 -2.73 13.91
C ILE A 227 -16.61 -2.99 15.16
N LYS A 228 -16.24 -2.41 16.31
CA LYS A 228 -17.02 -2.53 17.56
C LYS A 228 -18.42 -1.92 17.44
N ALA A 229 -18.53 -0.79 16.78
CA ALA A 229 -19.80 -0.07 16.63
C ALA A 229 -20.75 -0.76 15.63
N THR A 230 -20.19 -1.38 14.59
CA THR A 230 -20.96 -1.93 13.46
C THR A 230 -21.30 -3.43 13.64
N GLY A 231 -20.39 -4.23 14.14
CA GLY A 231 -20.60 -5.58 14.66
C GLY A 231 -20.44 -6.74 13.69
N GLU A 232 -21.08 -6.78 12.55
CA GLU A 232 -21.07 -7.95 11.66
C GLU A 232 -20.06 -7.84 10.53
N LEU A 233 -19.24 -8.89 10.37
CA LEU A 233 -18.28 -9.08 9.29
C LEU A 233 -18.95 -9.77 8.11
N GLY A 234 -19.00 -9.13 6.96
CA GLY A 234 -19.46 -9.73 5.70
C GLY A 234 -18.44 -9.53 4.59
N LEU A 235 -17.92 -10.63 4.05
CA LEU A 235 -17.05 -10.55 2.88
C LEU A 235 -17.83 -9.96 1.69
N PRO A 236 -17.18 -9.11 0.84
CA PRO A 236 -17.83 -8.59 -0.35
C PRO A 236 -18.22 -9.71 -1.31
N VAL A 237 -19.52 -9.87 -1.53
CA VAL A 237 -20.11 -10.79 -2.49
C VAL A 237 -20.98 -9.98 -3.44
N LEU A 238 -20.90 -10.30 -4.74
CA LEU A 238 -21.69 -9.64 -5.76
C LEU A 238 -23.18 -9.93 -5.54
N ARG A 239 -23.99 -8.89 -5.50
CA ARG A 239 -25.46 -9.03 -5.51
C ARG A 239 -25.94 -9.52 -6.87
N ASN A 240 -27.14 -10.06 -6.93
CA ASN A 240 -27.69 -10.56 -8.19
C ASN A 240 -27.90 -9.40 -9.17
N ILE A 241 -27.09 -9.35 -10.22
CA ILE A 241 -27.12 -8.32 -11.28
C ILE A 241 -27.94 -8.77 -12.50
N GLY A 242 -28.37 -10.02 -12.56
CA GLY A 242 -29.08 -10.59 -13.72
C GLY A 242 -28.27 -10.43 -15.02
N ARG A 243 -28.92 -9.86 -16.04
CA ARG A 243 -28.28 -9.47 -17.32
C ARG A 243 -28.06 -7.95 -17.38
N GLY A 244 -27.64 -7.35 -16.27
CA GLY A 244 -27.39 -5.90 -16.21
C GLY A 244 -26.42 -5.44 -17.28
N SER A 245 -26.59 -4.19 -17.72
CA SER A 245 -25.71 -3.53 -18.69
C SER A 245 -25.63 -2.04 -18.35
N GLY A 246 -24.45 -1.44 -18.54
CA GLY A 246 -24.23 -0.01 -18.27
C GLY A 246 -22.76 0.29 -17.97
N THR A 247 -22.52 1.50 -17.56
CA THR A 247 -21.22 1.96 -17.06
C THR A 247 -21.25 2.07 -15.56
N GLY A 248 -20.19 1.63 -14.88
CA GLY A 248 -20.08 1.74 -13.43
C GLY A 248 -18.73 2.27 -13.02
N GLU A 249 -18.74 3.11 -12.01
CA GLU A 249 -17.54 3.67 -11.39
C GLU A 249 -17.63 3.52 -9.88
N ALA A 250 -16.55 3.09 -9.27
CA ALA A 250 -16.46 2.95 -7.83
C ALA A 250 -15.09 3.40 -7.32
N THR A 251 -15.08 3.87 -6.09
CA THR A 251 -13.88 4.25 -5.37
C THR A 251 -13.90 3.57 -4.00
N VAL A 252 -12.78 3.00 -3.60
CA VAL A 252 -12.57 2.38 -2.28
C VAL A 252 -11.25 2.86 -1.72
N GLU A 253 -11.25 3.27 -0.48
CA GLU A 253 -10.01 3.56 0.23
C GLU A 253 -9.39 2.26 0.75
N THR A 254 -8.40 1.74 0.00
CA THR A 254 -7.60 0.58 0.40
C THR A 254 -6.68 0.95 1.58
N PRO A 255 -6.03 -0.03 2.23
CA PRO A 255 -5.04 0.27 3.28
C PRO A 255 -3.88 1.18 2.85
N ARG A 256 -3.64 1.32 1.53
CA ARG A 256 -2.54 2.12 0.98
C ARG A 256 -2.98 3.44 0.37
N GLY A 257 -4.27 3.62 0.22
CA GLY A 257 -4.89 4.83 -0.32
C GLY A 257 -6.00 4.50 -1.31
N GLU A 258 -6.43 5.50 -2.03
CA GLU A 258 -7.59 5.40 -2.92
C GLU A 258 -7.31 4.50 -4.12
N ALA A 259 -8.26 3.62 -4.41
CA ALA A 259 -8.33 2.86 -5.65
C ALA A 259 -9.67 3.17 -6.35
N GLN A 260 -9.61 3.43 -7.64
CA GLN A 260 -10.77 3.77 -8.48
C GLN A 260 -10.87 2.77 -9.63
N LEU A 261 -12.08 2.26 -9.85
CA LEU A 261 -12.39 1.35 -10.95
C LEU A 261 -13.56 1.91 -11.74
N SER A 262 -13.36 2.11 -13.03
CA SER A 262 -14.43 2.35 -14.01
C SER A 262 -14.53 1.16 -14.96
N LEU A 263 -15.74 0.73 -15.32
CA LEU A 263 -15.97 -0.40 -16.22
C LEU A 263 -17.23 -0.25 -17.06
N ILE A 264 -17.26 -0.99 -18.16
CA ILE A 264 -18.43 -1.19 -19.00
C ILE A 264 -18.91 -2.62 -18.82
N LEU A 265 -20.19 -2.76 -18.42
CA LEU A 265 -20.88 -4.04 -18.26
C LEU A 265 -21.88 -4.23 -19.42
N GLU A 266 -21.88 -5.39 -20.06
CA GLU A 266 -22.87 -5.78 -21.05
C GLU A 266 -23.38 -7.19 -20.75
N HIS A 267 -24.68 -7.32 -20.58
CA HIS A 267 -25.35 -8.61 -20.31
C HIS A 267 -24.73 -9.42 -19.17
N GLY A 268 -24.22 -8.74 -18.10
CA GLY A 268 -23.55 -9.37 -16.96
C GLY A 268 -22.10 -9.73 -17.20
N GLN A 269 -21.49 -9.23 -18.28
CA GLN A 269 -20.08 -9.43 -18.62
C GLN A 269 -19.34 -8.10 -18.66
N VAL A 270 -18.14 -8.06 -18.12
CA VAL A 270 -17.24 -6.90 -18.17
C VAL A 270 -16.55 -6.88 -19.52
N LYS A 271 -16.77 -5.82 -20.30
CA LYS A 271 -16.20 -5.58 -21.62
C LYS A 271 -14.86 -4.88 -21.57
N SER A 272 -14.80 -3.84 -20.75
CA SER A 272 -13.60 -3.05 -20.54
C SER A 272 -13.58 -2.47 -19.13
N TYR A 273 -12.40 -2.19 -18.65
CA TYR A 273 -12.23 -1.54 -17.36
C TYR A 273 -10.97 -0.67 -17.36
N ARG A 274 -10.96 0.28 -16.45
CA ARG A 274 -9.78 1.07 -16.11
C ARG A 274 -9.65 1.11 -14.59
N LEU A 275 -8.47 0.75 -14.10
CA LEU A 275 -8.13 0.74 -12.70
C LEU A 275 -7.06 1.82 -12.44
N ASP A 276 -7.27 2.63 -11.42
CA ASP A 276 -6.29 3.56 -10.89
C ASP A 276 -6.05 3.27 -9.40
N THR A 277 -4.80 3.40 -8.95
CA THR A 277 -4.41 2.99 -7.59
C THR A 277 -3.44 3.97 -6.96
N ALA A 278 -3.49 4.09 -5.64
CA ALA A 278 -2.53 4.90 -4.89
C ALA A 278 -1.07 4.49 -5.14
N CYS A 279 -0.79 3.18 -5.24
CA CYS A 279 0.58 2.70 -5.44
C CYS A 279 1.16 3.07 -6.81
N SER A 280 0.32 3.18 -7.85
CA SER A 280 0.75 3.67 -9.18
C SER A 280 1.27 5.11 -9.12
N HIS A 281 0.70 5.93 -8.25
CA HIS A 281 1.15 7.30 -8.01
C HIS A 281 2.33 7.36 -7.04
N HIS A 282 2.26 6.61 -5.94
CA HIS A 282 3.28 6.64 -4.88
C HIS A 282 4.64 6.11 -5.36
N ILE A 283 4.69 5.16 -6.30
CA ILE A 283 5.95 4.65 -6.82
C ILE A 283 6.78 5.75 -7.51
N GLY A 284 6.13 6.71 -8.17
CA GLY A 284 6.76 7.87 -8.78
C GLY A 284 7.40 8.85 -7.78
N LEU A 285 7.04 8.77 -6.49
CA LEU A 285 7.62 9.62 -5.46
C LEU A 285 8.99 9.14 -4.99
N VAL A 286 9.38 7.90 -5.31
CA VAL A 286 10.61 7.27 -4.83
C VAL A 286 11.83 8.07 -5.23
N ALA A 287 11.94 8.51 -6.47
CA ALA A 287 13.08 9.30 -6.94
C ALA A 287 13.33 10.52 -6.04
N LYS A 288 12.28 11.32 -5.79
CA LYS A 288 12.36 12.50 -4.94
C LYS A 288 12.68 12.20 -3.47
N LEU A 289 12.26 11.03 -2.98
CA LEU A 289 12.45 10.65 -1.57
C LEU A 289 13.88 10.21 -1.28
N VAL A 290 14.59 9.64 -2.25
CA VAL A 290 15.90 9.04 -2.06
C VAL A 290 17.06 9.97 -2.45
N GLU A 291 16.83 10.90 -3.35
CA GLU A 291 17.85 11.84 -3.83
C GLU A 291 18.47 12.65 -2.69
N GLY A 292 19.79 12.70 -2.63
CA GLY A 292 20.58 13.42 -1.62
C GLY A 292 20.52 12.81 -0.22
N ARG A 293 20.07 11.54 -0.08
CA ARG A 293 20.01 10.81 1.20
C ARG A 293 21.14 9.81 1.31
N GLU A 294 21.53 9.49 2.53
CA GLU A 294 22.34 8.30 2.80
C GLU A 294 21.53 7.04 2.45
N LEU A 295 22.18 5.99 1.98
CA LEU A 295 21.55 4.75 1.54
C LEU A 295 20.58 4.16 2.59
N GLY A 296 20.97 4.16 3.87
CA GLY A 296 20.12 3.65 4.95
C GLY A 296 18.82 4.44 5.09
N ASP A 297 18.91 5.77 5.03
CA ASP A 297 17.76 6.67 5.11
C ASP A 297 16.88 6.59 3.86
N ALA A 298 17.47 6.44 2.68
CA ALA A 298 16.75 6.23 1.43
C ALA A 298 15.90 4.95 1.47
N LEU A 299 16.46 3.84 1.94
CA LEU A 299 15.73 2.58 2.10
C LEU A 299 14.58 2.71 3.11
N VAL A 300 14.78 3.41 4.22
CA VAL A 300 13.72 3.70 5.21
C VAL A 300 12.63 4.58 4.61
N ALA A 301 13.01 5.62 3.85
CA ALA A 301 12.06 6.51 3.18
C ALA A 301 11.15 5.72 2.23
N VAL A 302 11.71 4.85 1.38
CA VAL A 302 10.95 4.00 0.47
C VAL A 302 10.07 3.01 1.24
N GLY A 303 10.61 2.30 2.23
CA GLY A 303 9.85 1.34 3.05
C GLY A 303 8.68 1.98 3.79
N SER A 304 8.80 3.27 4.13
CA SER A 304 7.74 3.99 4.85
C SER A 304 6.50 4.32 3.99
N LEU A 305 6.62 4.26 2.66
CA LEU A 305 5.48 4.45 1.75
C LEU A 305 4.49 3.27 1.79
N ASP A 306 4.95 2.07 2.17
CA ASP A 306 4.16 0.83 2.10
C ASP A 306 3.70 0.53 0.66
N LEU A 307 4.61 0.59 -0.31
CA LEU A 307 4.28 0.27 -1.69
C LEU A 307 3.86 -1.20 -1.82
N SER A 308 2.79 -1.45 -2.55
CA SER A 308 2.42 -2.79 -3.01
C SER A 308 2.75 -2.92 -4.50
N PRO A 309 3.75 -3.71 -4.87
CA PRO A 309 4.11 -3.88 -6.28
C PRO A 309 2.98 -4.45 -7.13
N TRP A 310 2.09 -5.26 -6.55
CA TRP A 310 0.91 -5.79 -7.25
C TRP A 310 -0.12 -4.71 -7.57
N GLU A 311 -0.17 -3.63 -6.79
CA GLU A 311 -1.07 -2.50 -6.98
C GLU A 311 -0.50 -1.41 -7.90
N VAL A 312 0.65 -1.64 -8.54
CA VAL A 312 1.21 -0.75 -9.55
C VAL A 312 0.64 -1.15 -10.92
N ILE A 313 -0.07 -0.22 -11.53
CA ILE A 313 -0.72 -0.39 -12.83
C ILE A 313 0.08 0.39 -13.87
N SER A 314 0.49 -0.24 -14.93
CA SER A 314 1.26 0.33 -16.05
C SER A 314 0.46 0.37 -17.34
#